data_7b7190d97ba04a5d9daad17566194bc7
#
_entry.id   7b7190d97ba04a5d9daad17566194bc7
#
_cell.length_a   1.000
_cell.length_b   1.000
_cell.length_c   1.000
_cell.angle_alpha   90.00
_cell.angle_beta   90.00
_cell.angle_gamma   90.00
#
_symmetry.space_group_name_H-M   'P 1'
#
loop_
_entity.id
_entity.type
_entity.pdbx_description
1 polymer ?
#
loop_
_entity_poly.entity_id
_entity_poly.type
_entity_poly.pdbx_seq_one_letter_code
_entity_poly.pdbx_strand_id
1 'polypeptide(L)'
;YTTATTGLYPETLFDGTPTFIPGKTPTPAQREGYLHNIWQPYHNNIQQELARLKQQHGYALLFDAHSIASVIPRLFDGQLPDMNLGTNDGVSCSTAITRRLTECCQAQSAFSWVLNGRFKGGYITRAYGRPEADQHAIQLELAQCNYMDEQPPFGWREDKAARLQPLLRQLIGTLLKGPH
;
A
#
# COMPACT_ATOMS: atom_id res chain seq x y z
N TYR A 1 -10.97 -6.07 -8.24
CA TYR A 1 -11.49 -6.15 -6.88
C TYR A 1 -12.97 -6.47 -6.91
N THR A 2 -13.33 -7.68 -6.49
CA THR A 2 -14.72 -8.17 -6.50
C THR A 2 -15.26 -8.46 -5.11
N THR A 3 -14.48 -8.18 -4.05
CA THR A 3 -14.89 -8.46 -2.67
C THR A 3 -15.67 -7.31 -2.06
N ALA A 4 -16.61 -7.62 -1.17
CA ALA A 4 -17.46 -6.63 -0.50
C ALA A 4 -16.70 -5.55 0.27
N THR A 5 -15.48 -5.86 0.76
CA THR A 5 -14.66 -4.94 1.59
C THR A 5 -13.50 -4.28 0.85
N THR A 6 -13.02 -4.85 -0.26
CA THR A 6 -11.83 -4.37 -0.98
C THR A 6 -12.10 -4.07 -2.46
N GLY A 7 -13.36 -4.05 -2.86
CA GLY A 7 -13.79 -3.63 -4.19
C GLY A 7 -13.69 -2.13 -4.39
N LEU A 8 -13.91 -1.67 -5.62
CA LEU A 8 -13.96 -0.24 -5.94
C LEU A 8 -15.10 0.49 -5.22
N TYR A 9 -16.18 -0.22 -4.92
CA TYR A 9 -17.35 0.27 -4.15
C TYR A 9 -17.56 -0.67 -2.95
N PRO A 10 -16.77 -0.50 -1.87
CA PRO A 10 -16.85 -1.40 -0.73
C PRO A 10 -18.24 -1.30 -0.06
N GLU A 11 -18.88 -2.43 0.14
CA GLU A 11 -20.23 -2.52 0.72
C GLU A 11 -20.19 -2.65 2.24
N THR A 12 -19.09 -3.17 2.78
CA THR A 12 -18.88 -3.33 4.22
C THR A 12 -17.47 -2.92 4.65
N LEU A 13 -17.34 -2.51 5.89
CA LEU A 13 -16.06 -2.43 6.60
C LEU A 13 -15.53 -3.83 6.93
N PHE A 14 -14.34 -3.93 7.50
CA PHE A 14 -13.71 -5.20 7.84
C PHE A 14 -14.44 -5.94 8.98
N ASP A 15 -15.16 -5.23 9.83
CA ASP A 15 -16.01 -5.80 10.88
C ASP A 15 -17.40 -6.24 10.38
N GLY A 16 -17.70 -5.98 9.10
CA GLY A 16 -18.97 -6.30 8.48
C GLY A 16 -20.01 -5.16 8.53
N THR A 17 -19.68 -4.04 9.17
CA THR A 17 -20.54 -2.85 9.22
C THR A 17 -20.78 -2.32 7.79
N PRO A 18 -22.03 -2.03 7.39
CA PRO A 18 -22.33 -1.44 6.08
C PRO A 18 -21.64 -0.08 5.90
N THR A 19 -21.04 0.16 4.73
CA THR A 19 -20.43 1.46 4.38
C THR A 19 -21.45 2.47 3.92
N PHE A 20 -22.60 2.03 3.46
CA PHE A 20 -23.68 2.90 2.97
C PHE A 20 -24.84 2.96 3.96
N ILE A 21 -25.39 4.15 4.13
CA ILE A 21 -26.68 4.33 4.82
C ILE A 21 -27.76 3.51 4.08
N PRO A 22 -28.70 2.87 4.78
CA PRO A 22 -29.78 2.12 4.15
C PRO A 22 -30.48 2.92 3.04
N GLY A 23 -30.63 2.33 1.86
CA GLY A 23 -31.21 2.96 0.69
C GLY A 23 -30.32 4.00 -0.03
N LYS A 24 -29.06 4.16 0.38
CA LYS A 24 -28.08 5.09 -0.25
C LYS A 24 -26.95 4.39 -0.99
N THR A 25 -27.07 3.10 -1.22
CA THR A 25 -26.09 2.36 -2.07
C THR A 25 -26.08 2.98 -3.47
N PRO A 26 -24.91 3.30 -4.05
CA PRO A 26 -24.84 3.90 -5.37
C PRO A 26 -25.49 3.02 -6.45
N THR A 27 -26.32 3.64 -7.28
CA THR A 27 -26.91 2.99 -8.46
C THR A 27 -25.84 2.66 -9.50
N PRO A 28 -26.08 1.76 -10.47
CA PRO A 28 -25.15 1.48 -11.56
C PRO A 28 -24.70 2.75 -12.30
N ALA A 29 -25.60 3.67 -12.60
CA ALA A 29 -25.28 4.94 -13.27
C ALA A 29 -24.36 5.85 -12.42
N GLN A 30 -24.60 5.90 -11.10
CA GLN A 30 -23.73 6.63 -10.19
C GLN A 30 -22.33 5.98 -10.10
N ARG A 31 -22.26 4.66 -10.05
CA ARG A 31 -20.97 3.93 -10.04
C ARG A 31 -20.17 4.20 -11.32
N GLU A 32 -20.82 4.24 -12.47
CA GLU A 32 -20.20 4.62 -13.74
C GLU A 32 -19.70 6.07 -13.72
N GLY A 33 -20.52 7.00 -13.20
CA GLY A 33 -20.10 8.39 -12.99
C GLY A 33 -18.86 8.51 -12.09
N TYR A 34 -18.76 7.76 -11.01
CA TYR A 34 -17.55 7.75 -10.14
C TYR A 34 -16.34 7.16 -10.84
N LEU A 35 -16.55 6.11 -11.66
CA LEU A 35 -15.48 5.54 -12.47
C LEU A 35 -14.89 6.59 -13.42
N HIS A 36 -15.70 7.30 -14.16
CA HIS A 36 -15.24 8.30 -15.14
C HIS A 36 -14.72 9.59 -14.50
N ASN A 37 -15.35 10.06 -13.42
CA ASN A 37 -15.05 11.38 -12.88
C ASN A 37 -14.01 11.37 -11.76
N ILE A 38 -13.75 10.19 -11.15
CA ILE A 38 -12.82 10.08 -10.02
C ILE A 38 -11.73 9.06 -10.34
N TRP A 39 -12.10 7.79 -10.56
CA TRP A 39 -11.13 6.71 -10.72
C TRP A 39 -10.25 6.89 -11.96
N GLN A 40 -10.86 7.13 -13.10
CA GLN A 40 -10.14 7.30 -14.37
C GLN A 40 -9.15 8.47 -14.34
N PRO A 41 -9.54 9.71 -13.94
CA PRO A 41 -8.61 10.83 -13.83
C PRO A 41 -7.47 10.55 -12.85
N TYR A 42 -7.74 9.93 -11.70
CA TYR A 42 -6.73 9.55 -10.74
C TYR A 42 -5.68 8.62 -11.35
N HIS A 43 -6.12 7.55 -12.01
CA HIS A 43 -5.22 6.59 -12.65
C HIS A 43 -4.50 7.16 -13.86
N ASN A 44 -5.14 8.05 -14.63
CA ASN A 44 -4.47 8.77 -15.72
C ASN A 44 -3.32 9.63 -15.19
N ASN A 45 -3.52 10.34 -14.07
CA ASN A 45 -2.46 11.14 -13.45
C ASN A 45 -1.28 10.27 -12.97
N ILE A 46 -1.54 9.13 -12.34
CA ILE A 46 -0.46 8.19 -11.96
C ILE A 46 0.33 7.76 -13.19
N GLN A 47 -0.33 7.37 -14.28
CA GLN A 47 0.33 6.94 -15.50
C GLN A 47 1.18 8.06 -16.12
N GLN A 48 0.66 9.29 -16.16
CA GLN A 48 1.37 10.45 -16.68
C GLN A 48 2.62 10.74 -15.86
N GLU A 49 2.52 10.73 -14.51
CA GLU A 49 3.68 10.95 -13.65
C GLU A 49 4.72 9.84 -13.75
N LEU A 50 4.32 8.58 -13.82
CA LEU A 50 5.26 7.49 -14.03
C LEU A 50 5.97 7.60 -15.40
N ALA A 51 5.25 7.96 -16.46
CA ALA A 51 5.84 8.19 -17.76
C ALA A 51 6.82 9.37 -17.76
N ARG A 52 6.44 10.49 -17.13
CA ARG A 52 7.28 11.67 -16.97
C ARG A 52 8.58 11.36 -16.21
N LEU A 53 8.48 10.67 -15.07
CA LEU A 53 9.64 10.28 -14.26
C LEU A 53 10.55 9.33 -15.03
N LYS A 54 9.99 8.35 -15.72
CA LYS A 54 10.75 7.42 -16.55
C LYS A 54 11.49 8.14 -17.68
N GLN A 55 10.85 9.09 -18.35
CA GLN A 55 11.49 9.90 -19.37
C GLN A 55 12.65 10.75 -18.82
N GLN A 56 12.47 11.28 -17.61
CA GLN A 56 13.45 12.16 -16.97
C GLN A 56 14.65 11.39 -16.39
N HIS A 57 14.42 10.22 -15.81
CA HIS A 57 15.40 9.49 -14.99
C HIS A 57 15.78 8.11 -15.55
N GLY A 58 15.19 7.67 -16.65
CA GLY A 58 15.37 6.32 -17.23
C GLY A 58 14.54 5.24 -16.52
N TYR A 59 14.00 5.52 -15.36
CA TYR A 59 13.12 4.61 -14.61
C TYR A 59 12.06 5.39 -13.82
N ALA A 60 11.01 4.69 -13.38
CA ALA A 60 10.03 5.20 -12.45
C ALA A 60 9.82 4.20 -11.30
N LEU A 61 9.62 4.72 -10.10
CA LEU A 61 9.33 3.93 -8.92
C LEU A 61 8.12 4.52 -8.20
N LEU A 62 7.09 3.68 -8.03
CA LEU A 62 5.88 3.98 -7.27
C LEU A 62 5.97 3.31 -5.91
N PHE A 63 5.89 4.09 -4.85
CA PHE A 63 5.78 3.61 -3.48
C PHE A 63 4.35 3.82 -3.00
N ASP A 64 3.60 2.71 -2.86
CA ASP A 64 2.19 2.70 -2.45
C ASP A 64 2.11 2.51 -0.94
N ALA A 65 1.94 3.62 -0.21
CA ALA A 65 2.00 3.64 1.26
C ALA A 65 0.59 3.44 1.85
N HIS A 66 0.40 2.33 2.53
CA HIS A 66 -0.83 1.92 3.20
C HIS A 66 -0.63 1.69 4.70
N SER A 67 -1.71 1.67 5.43
CA SER A 67 -1.76 1.17 6.79
C SER A 67 -3.11 0.54 7.10
N ILE A 68 -3.11 -0.44 8.02
CA ILE A 68 -4.30 -1.18 8.42
C ILE A 68 -4.20 -1.54 9.91
N ALA A 69 -5.32 -1.78 10.57
CA ALA A 69 -5.35 -2.25 11.94
C ALA A 69 -4.54 -3.54 12.10
N SER A 70 -3.78 -3.63 13.19
CA SER A 70 -2.85 -4.75 13.43
C SER A 70 -3.54 -6.09 13.67
N VAL A 71 -4.82 -6.09 14.04
CA VAL A 71 -5.64 -7.29 14.27
C VAL A 71 -6.96 -7.17 13.52
N ILE A 72 -7.14 -7.99 12.49
CA ILE A 72 -8.39 -8.06 11.71
C ILE A 72 -8.72 -9.54 11.47
N PRO A 73 -9.47 -10.21 12.37
CA PRO A 73 -9.72 -11.64 12.31
C PRO A 73 -10.38 -12.12 11.00
N ARG A 74 -11.11 -11.23 10.31
CA ARG A 74 -11.73 -11.53 9.01
C ARG A 74 -10.68 -11.67 7.89
N LEU A 75 -9.50 -11.05 8.01
CA LEU A 75 -8.49 -11.03 6.96
C LEU A 75 -7.30 -11.95 7.25
N PHE A 76 -6.95 -12.12 8.52
CA PHE A 76 -5.80 -12.92 8.96
C PHE A 76 -5.92 -13.28 10.44
N ASP A 77 -5.25 -14.35 10.83
CA ASP A 77 -5.18 -14.79 12.23
C ASP A 77 -4.05 -14.04 12.97
N GLY A 78 -4.30 -13.73 14.24
CA GLY A 78 -3.33 -13.10 15.12
C GLY A 78 -3.04 -11.64 14.78
N GLN A 79 -1.82 -11.21 15.05
CA GLN A 79 -1.35 -9.84 14.82
C GLN A 79 -0.50 -9.75 13.55
N LEU A 80 -0.76 -8.75 12.73
CA LEU A 80 0.00 -8.44 11.54
C LEU A 80 1.44 -8.03 11.92
N PRO A 81 2.48 -8.46 11.17
CA PRO A 81 3.80 -7.87 11.26
C PRO A 81 3.75 -6.35 11.10
N ASP A 82 4.66 -5.63 11.77
CA ASP A 82 4.68 -4.17 11.78
C ASP A 82 4.78 -3.57 10.38
N MET A 83 5.59 -4.20 9.50
CA MET A 83 5.80 -3.78 8.12
C MET A 83 5.58 -4.94 7.16
N ASN A 84 4.69 -4.75 6.19
CA ASN A 84 4.37 -5.74 5.18
C ASN A 84 4.70 -5.17 3.81
N LEU A 85 5.83 -5.59 3.24
CA LEU A 85 6.26 -5.21 1.90
C LEU A 85 5.59 -6.10 0.85
N GLY A 86 5.02 -5.50 -0.17
CA GLY A 86 4.35 -6.19 -1.27
C GLY A 86 4.96 -5.82 -2.62
N THR A 87 5.43 -6.84 -3.35
CA THR A 87 6.00 -6.72 -4.70
C THR A 87 5.28 -7.60 -5.73
N ASN A 88 4.04 -8.01 -5.41
CA ASN A 88 3.27 -8.97 -6.20
C ASN A 88 4.10 -10.23 -6.52
N ASP A 89 4.68 -10.83 -5.47
CA ASP A 89 5.58 -12.00 -5.55
C ASP A 89 6.80 -11.75 -6.47
N GLY A 90 7.32 -10.53 -6.52
CA GLY A 90 8.47 -10.13 -7.33
C GLY A 90 8.12 -9.64 -8.74
N VAL A 91 6.85 -9.72 -9.15
CA VAL A 91 6.42 -9.35 -10.51
C VAL A 91 6.39 -7.82 -10.70
N SER A 92 6.15 -7.04 -9.65
CA SER A 92 5.97 -5.58 -9.77
C SER A 92 7.23 -4.76 -9.51
N CYS A 93 8.31 -5.38 -9.04
CA CYS A 93 9.54 -4.69 -8.69
C CYS A 93 10.78 -5.55 -8.96
N SER A 94 11.89 -4.93 -9.37
CA SER A 94 13.15 -5.64 -9.63
C SER A 94 13.70 -6.28 -8.36
N THR A 95 14.38 -7.40 -8.53
CA THR A 95 15.07 -8.13 -7.45
C THR A 95 16.10 -7.24 -6.74
N ALA A 96 16.78 -6.35 -7.46
CA ALA A 96 17.79 -5.46 -6.90
C ALA A 96 17.19 -4.47 -5.88
N ILE A 97 16.06 -3.81 -6.22
CA ILE A 97 15.35 -2.91 -5.31
C ILE A 97 14.80 -3.69 -4.12
N THR A 98 14.11 -4.81 -4.40
CA THR A 98 13.52 -5.67 -3.36
C THR A 98 14.55 -6.13 -2.35
N ARG A 99 15.73 -6.59 -2.81
CA ARG A 99 16.83 -7.01 -1.94
C ARG A 99 17.30 -5.88 -1.04
N ARG A 100 17.58 -4.69 -1.57
CA ARG A 100 18.03 -3.55 -0.75
C ARG A 100 17.00 -3.14 0.32
N LEU A 101 15.71 -3.22 0.01
CA LEU A 101 14.66 -2.95 1.01
C LEU A 101 14.63 -4.03 2.10
N THR A 102 14.74 -5.29 1.73
CA THR A 102 14.78 -6.38 2.72
C THR A 102 16.04 -6.33 3.58
N GLU A 103 17.20 -6.00 3.00
CA GLU A 103 18.44 -5.74 3.76
C GLU A 103 18.27 -4.60 4.76
N CYS A 104 17.59 -3.51 4.36
CA CYS A 104 17.25 -2.41 5.28
C CYS A 104 16.37 -2.87 6.43
N CYS A 105 15.34 -3.71 6.17
CA CYS A 105 14.50 -4.29 7.20
C CYS A 105 15.25 -5.29 8.10
N GLN A 106 16.16 -6.07 7.54
CA GLN A 106 16.98 -7.03 8.29
C GLN A 106 17.98 -6.37 9.23
N ALA A 107 18.45 -5.17 8.88
CA ALA A 107 19.46 -4.43 9.65
C ALA A 107 18.94 -3.87 10.99
N GLN A 108 17.65 -4.02 11.28
CA GLN A 108 17.01 -3.57 12.52
C GLN A 108 16.18 -4.70 13.16
N SER A 109 15.98 -4.63 14.48
CA SER A 109 15.19 -5.58 15.26
C SER A 109 14.02 -4.94 16.01
N ALA A 110 13.80 -3.65 15.83
CA ALA A 110 12.77 -2.88 16.54
C ALA A 110 11.36 -3.14 16.00
N PHE A 111 11.25 -3.52 14.72
CA PHE A 111 9.99 -3.75 14.03
C PHE A 111 10.04 -5.10 13.29
N SER A 112 8.98 -5.87 13.44
CA SER A 112 8.77 -7.08 12.65
C SER A 112 8.41 -6.72 11.19
N TRP A 113 8.79 -7.59 10.25
CA TRP A 113 8.51 -7.35 8.85
C TRP A 113 8.34 -8.64 8.06
N VAL A 114 7.68 -8.53 6.92
CA VAL A 114 7.52 -9.64 5.97
C VAL A 114 7.50 -9.09 4.54
N LEU A 115 8.04 -9.86 3.61
CA LEU A 115 7.93 -9.62 2.17
C LEU A 115 6.90 -10.59 1.58
N ASN A 116 5.92 -10.04 0.84
CA ASN A 116 4.88 -10.82 0.15
C ASN A 116 4.14 -11.81 1.06
N GLY A 117 3.90 -11.42 2.31
CA GLY A 117 3.10 -12.20 3.25
C GLY A 117 1.60 -12.12 2.93
N ARG A 118 0.78 -11.70 3.90
CA ARG A 118 -0.67 -11.52 3.69
C ARG A 118 -0.97 -10.44 2.65
N PHE A 119 -0.19 -9.36 2.63
CA PHE A 119 -0.33 -8.24 1.70
C PHE A 119 0.80 -8.26 0.67
N LYS A 120 0.49 -8.74 -0.53
CA LYS A 120 1.45 -8.87 -1.63
C LYS A 120 1.49 -7.67 -2.57
N GLY A 121 0.62 -6.71 -2.35
CA GLY A 121 0.41 -5.55 -3.21
C GLY A 121 -1.01 -5.49 -3.76
N GLY A 122 -1.61 -4.30 -3.69
CA GLY A 122 -2.95 -4.00 -4.16
C GLY A 122 -3.03 -3.81 -5.68
N TYR A 123 -4.14 -3.21 -6.12
CA TYR A 123 -4.36 -2.92 -7.55
C TYR A 123 -3.23 -2.05 -8.14
N ILE A 124 -2.84 -0.97 -7.44
CA ILE A 124 -1.80 -0.03 -7.89
C ILE A 124 -0.48 -0.76 -8.12
N THR A 125 -0.03 -1.56 -7.15
CA THR A 125 1.20 -2.36 -7.28
C THR A 125 1.17 -3.26 -8.51
N ARG A 126 0.07 -3.98 -8.72
CA ARG A 126 -0.07 -4.91 -9.86
C ARG A 126 -0.25 -4.21 -11.20
N ALA A 127 -0.97 -3.10 -11.23
CA ALA A 127 -1.29 -2.39 -12.47
C ALA A 127 -0.09 -1.61 -13.01
N TYR A 128 0.77 -1.10 -12.12
CA TYR A 128 1.84 -0.19 -12.50
C TYR A 128 3.24 -0.78 -12.40
N GLY A 129 3.44 -1.87 -11.68
CA GLY A 129 4.74 -2.56 -11.61
C GLY A 129 5.03 -3.32 -12.92
N ARG A 130 6.08 -2.90 -13.65
CA ARG A 130 6.59 -3.51 -14.88
C ARG A 130 8.10 -3.37 -14.91
N PRO A 131 8.84 -4.14 -14.08
CA PRO A 131 10.28 -3.99 -13.92
C PRO A 131 11.06 -4.22 -15.21
N GLU A 132 10.53 -5.04 -16.14
CA GLU A 132 11.08 -5.25 -17.47
C GLU A 132 11.03 -3.98 -18.35
N ALA A 133 10.22 -3.01 -17.96
CA ALA A 133 10.10 -1.70 -18.60
C ALA A 133 10.63 -0.58 -17.68
N ASP A 134 11.55 -0.86 -16.77
CA ASP A 134 12.11 0.11 -15.80
C ASP A 134 11.04 0.91 -15.03
N GLN A 135 9.89 0.28 -14.78
CA GLN A 135 8.80 0.86 -13.98
C GLN A 135 8.48 -0.08 -12.82
N HIS A 136 8.81 0.35 -11.62
CA HIS A 136 8.70 -0.46 -10.41
C HIS A 136 7.56 0.04 -9.53
N ALA A 137 6.85 -0.90 -8.88
CA ALA A 137 5.86 -0.58 -7.87
C ALA A 137 6.03 -1.48 -6.64
N ILE A 138 6.02 -0.86 -5.46
CA ILE A 138 6.10 -1.52 -4.17
C ILE A 138 5.03 -0.96 -3.26
N GLN A 139 4.31 -1.83 -2.56
CA GLN A 139 3.42 -1.47 -1.47
C GLN A 139 4.11 -1.65 -0.14
N LEU A 140 3.90 -0.72 0.78
CA LEU A 140 4.13 -0.92 2.21
C LEU A 140 2.79 -0.86 2.93
N GLU A 141 2.41 -1.93 3.62
CA GLU A 141 1.26 -1.96 4.53
C GLU A 141 1.78 -1.93 5.96
N LEU A 142 1.56 -0.82 6.68
CA LEU A 142 1.95 -0.67 8.08
C LEU A 142 0.84 -1.14 9.01
N ALA A 143 1.20 -1.84 10.08
CA ALA A 143 0.30 -2.04 11.21
C ALA A 143 0.12 -0.72 11.97
N GLN A 144 -1.12 -0.25 12.10
CA GLN A 144 -1.47 1.05 12.69
C GLN A 144 -1.03 1.19 14.15
N CYS A 145 -0.93 0.10 14.89
CA CYS A 145 -0.43 0.09 16.28
C CYS A 145 0.96 0.73 16.44
N ASN A 146 1.72 0.89 15.35
CA ASN A 146 3.06 1.47 15.36
C ASN A 146 3.10 3.00 15.37
N TYR A 147 1.95 3.68 15.19
CA TYR A 147 1.90 5.14 15.20
C TYR A 147 0.61 5.73 15.76
N MET A 148 -0.39 4.87 16.11
CA MET A 148 -1.64 5.34 16.69
C MET A 148 -2.22 4.32 17.69
N ASP A 149 -3.23 4.72 18.43
CA ASP A 149 -4.08 3.81 19.20
C ASP A 149 -5.17 3.24 18.27
N GLU A 150 -5.33 1.91 18.27
CA GLU A 150 -6.30 1.23 17.41
C GLU A 150 -7.69 1.06 18.04
N GLN A 151 -7.87 1.66 19.21
CA GLN A 151 -9.17 1.77 19.90
C GLN A 151 -9.64 3.23 19.88
N PRO A 152 -10.96 3.48 19.86
CA PRO A 152 -11.47 4.85 19.97
C PRO A 152 -10.85 5.59 21.15
N PRO A 153 -10.46 6.87 21.01
CA PRO A 153 -10.71 7.76 19.86
C PRO A 153 -9.67 7.70 18.73
N PHE A 154 -8.91 6.61 18.57
CA PHE A 154 -7.91 6.42 17.49
C PHE A 154 -6.83 7.51 17.49
N GLY A 155 -6.30 7.84 18.68
CA GLY A 155 -5.36 8.94 18.86
C GLY A 155 -4.00 8.68 18.20
N TRP A 156 -3.44 9.72 17.59
CA TRP A 156 -2.05 9.70 17.16
C TRP A 156 -1.10 9.54 18.34
N ARG A 157 -0.07 8.72 18.17
CA ARG A 157 0.93 8.40 19.19
C ARG A 157 2.31 8.89 18.74
N GLU A 158 2.66 10.11 19.17
CA GLU A 158 3.95 10.72 18.83
C GLU A 158 5.14 9.88 19.27
N ASP A 159 5.07 9.28 20.44
CA ASP A 159 6.11 8.39 20.99
C ASP A 159 6.36 7.17 20.10
N LYS A 160 5.31 6.56 19.56
CA LYS A 160 5.41 5.42 18.63
C LYS A 160 5.89 5.88 17.25
N ALA A 161 5.28 6.94 16.71
CA ALA A 161 5.62 7.48 15.40
C ALA A 161 7.07 7.93 15.31
N ALA A 162 7.60 8.58 16.36
CA ALA A 162 9.02 8.99 16.42
C ALA A 162 9.99 7.80 16.32
N ARG A 163 9.61 6.61 16.78
CA ARG A 163 10.42 5.39 16.65
C ARG A 163 10.36 4.81 15.23
N LEU A 164 9.21 4.91 14.57
CA LEU A 164 8.99 4.35 13.21
C LEU A 164 9.58 5.24 12.11
N GLN A 165 9.44 6.56 12.23
CA GLN A 165 9.83 7.51 11.19
C GLN A 165 11.28 7.38 10.68
N PRO A 166 12.32 7.13 11.53
CA PRO A 166 13.68 6.93 11.03
C PRO A 166 13.80 5.76 10.07
N LEU A 167 13.14 4.64 10.34
CA LEU A 167 13.13 3.47 9.47
C LEU A 167 12.41 3.75 8.15
N LEU A 168 11.27 4.45 8.19
CA LEU A 168 10.57 4.85 6.96
C LEU A 168 11.43 5.77 6.09
N ARG A 169 12.14 6.74 6.68
CA ARG A 169 13.10 7.58 5.96
C ARG A 169 14.22 6.78 5.33
N GLN A 170 14.73 5.77 6.03
CA GLN A 170 15.77 4.88 5.51
C GLN A 170 15.25 4.03 4.35
N LEU A 171 14.04 3.48 4.43
CA LEU A 171 13.38 2.74 3.34
C LEU A 171 13.21 3.63 2.10
N ILE A 172 12.65 4.84 2.27
CA ILE A 172 12.48 5.79 1.17
C ILE A 172 13.85 6.19 0.58
N GLY A 173 14.85 6.48 1.43
CA GLY A 173 16.22 6.78 0.97
C GLY A 173 16.85 5.61 0.19
N THR A 174 16.51 4.38 0.54
CA THR A 174 16.95 3.18 -0.19
C THR A 174 16.27 3.08 -1.55
N LEU A 175 14.99 3.42 -1.64
CA LEU A 175 14.25 3.47 -2.91
C LEU A 175 14.78 4.54 -3.87
N LEU A 176 15.18 5.70 -3.35
CA LEU A 176 15.74 6.80 -4.14
C LEU A 176 17.09 6.48 -4.82
N LYS A 177 17.75 5.38 -4.42
CA LYS A 177 18.98 4.91 -5.11
C LYS A 177 18.70 4.28 -6.49
N GLY A 178 17.43 4.07 -6.84
CA GLY A 178 17.01 3.54 -8.13
C GLY A 178 17.24 2.04 -8.31
N PRO A 179 17.01 1.50 -9.51
CA PRO A 179 17.09 0.08 -9.81
C PRO A 179 18.52 -0.46 -10.01
N HIS A 180 19.52 0.43 -10.14
CA HIS A 180 20.92 0.07 -10.45
C HIS A 180 21.82 0.06 -9.23
#